data_54ac8c456f86a63110a044b1d6c8e54d
#
_entry.id   54ac8c456f86a63110a044b1d6c8e54d
#
_cell.length_a   1.000
_cell.length_b   1.000
_cell.length_c   1.000
_cell.angle_alpha   90.00
_cell.angle_beta   90.00
_cell.angle_gamma   90.00
#
_symmetry.space_group_name_H-M   'P 1'
#
loop_
_entity.id
_entity.type
_entity.pdbx_description
1 polymer ?
#
loop_
_entity_poly.entity_id
_entity_poly.type
_entity_poly.pdbx_seq_one_letter_code
_entity_poly.pdbx_strand_id
1 'polypeptide(L)'
;TLEGNMYKLIALDIDGTLLNSEKKITNEVFNSIQEAKKSGAKVVLSTGRPLPGVTPLLDELNLNDDGDYVICFNGAVVQEVKSKKILSNIEMCHDDFVLINNLAKENNTHVHINTPTNLIIPEETPNKYTIHESTLNNIDIVSMKEEDINDDITFCKIMIIDEPEKLEEVIENIPKDLFDKYTIVRSAPFFLEFLNKNANKGTALEALCNTINIPLSKSIAVGDEENDQHMIKMAGLGVAMGNARDSIKEIANYVTCSNNEHGVAKVIDKFILNR
;
A
#
# COMPACT_ATOMS: atom_id res chain seq x y z
N THR A 1 17.60 34.62 -5.11
CA THR A 1 16.44 34.11 -4.37
C THR A 1 16.19 32.69 -4.79
N LEU A 2 16.60 31.77 -3.93
CA LEU A 2 16.30 30.35 -4.05
C LEU A 2 14.79 30.18 -3.91
N GLU A 3 14.07 30.13 -5.00
CA GLU A 3 12.74 29.53 -5.02
C GLU A 3 12.96 28.07 -4.67
N GLY A 4 12.65 27.73 -3.41
CA GLY A 4 12.83 26.41 -2.89
C GLY A 4 12.14 25.38 -3.77
N ASN A 5 12.69 24.16 -3.84
CA ASN A 5 12.22 23.05 -4.60
C ASN A 5 10.69 23.05 -4.70
N MET A 6 10.16 23.06 -5.93
CA MET A 6 8.72 23.09 -6.19
C MET A 6 8.02 21.93 -5.50
N TYR A 7 8.63 20.73 -5.54
CA TYR A 7 8.12 19.52 -4.91
C TYR A 7 8.90 19.18 -3.66
N LYS A 8 8.17 18.83 -2.58
CA LYS A 8 8.72 18.58 -1.24
C LYS A 8 8.51 17.15 -0.75
N LEU A 9 7.72 16.36 -1.45
CA LEU A 9 7.43 14.98 -1.12
C LEU A 9 7.27 14.17 -2.39
N ILE A 10 7.80 12.95 -2.40
CA ILE A 10 7.57 11.97 -3.44
C ILE A 10 7.11 10.65 -2.82
N ALA A 11 5.94 10.17 -3.26
CA ALA A 11 5.38 8.88 -2.88
C ALA A 11 5.64 7.87 -4.00
N LEU A 12 6.22 6.74 -3.64
CA LEU A 12 6.66 5.71 -4.56
C LEU A 12 5.94 4.39 -4.28
N ASP A 13 5.29 3.84 -5.29
CA ASP A 13 4.92 2.42 -5.29
C ASP A 13 6.18 1.53 -5.33
N ILE A 14 6.06 0.27 -4.94
CA ILE A 14 7.20 -0.64 -4.81
C ILE A 14 7.38 -1.50 -6.05
N ASP A 15 6.51 -2.51 -6.23
CA ASP A 15 6.63 -3.44 -7.35
C ASP A 15 6.31 -2.75 -8.69
N GLY A 16 7.18 -2.89 -9.67
CA GLY A 16 7.00 -2.24 -10.96
C GLY A 16 7.35 -0.74 -10.99
N THR A 17 7.70 -0.15 -9.85
CA THR A 17 8.07 1.27 -9.71
C THR A 17 9.45 1.43 -9.09
N LEU A 18 9.55 1.27 -7.75
CA LEU A 18 10.84 1.35 -7.03
C LEU A 18 11.78 0.21 -7.44
N LEU A 19 11.24 -1.01 -7.50
CA LEU A 19 11.99 -2.22 -7.81
C LEU A 19 11.99 -2.49 -9.32
N ASN A 20 13.15 -2.92 -9.82
CA ASN A 20 13.26 -3.41 -11.20
C ASN A 20 12.64 -4.82 -11.36
N SER A 21 12.70 -5.38 -12.56
CA SER A 21 12.15 -6.72 -12.85
C SER A 21 12.83 -7.85 -12.08
N GLU A 22 14.04 -7.62 -11.56
CA GLU A 22 14.77 -8.56 -10.71
C GLU A 22 14.45 -8.36 -9.21
N LYS A 23 13.47 -7.53 -8.89
CA LYS A 23 13.07 -7.17 -7.52
C LYS A 23 14.18 -6.52 -6.70
N LYS A 24 14.98 -5.69 -7.35
CA LYS A 24 16.11 -4.97 -6.73
C LYS A 24 15.97 -3.46 -6.92
N ILE A 25 16.55 -2.72 -5.98
CA ILE A 25 16.77 -1.28 -6.09
C ILE A 25 18.10 -1.09 -6.80
N THR A 26 18.10 -0.40 -7.94
CA THR A 26 19.35 -0.10 -8.65
C THR A 26 20.15 0.99 -7.97
N ASN A 27 21.47 1.05 -8.23
CA ASN A 27 22.32 2.08 -7.64
C ASN A 27 21.86 3.50 -8.02
N GLU A 28 21.40 3.68 -9.25
CA GLU A 28 20.89 4.97 -9.75
C GLU A 28 19.67 5.43 -8.97
N VAL A 29 18.72 4.53 -8.74
CA VAL A 29 17.51 4.81 -7.93
C VAL A 29 17.88 5.07 -6.48
N PHE A 30 18.72 4.23 -5.89
CA PHE A 30 19.21 4.43 -4.53
C PHE A 30 19.85 5.81 -4.34
N ASN A 31 20.80 6.17 -5.22
CA ASN A 31 21.53 7.43 -5.13
C ASN A 31 20.58 8.64 -5.27
N SER A 32 19.65 8.60 -6.22
CA SER A 32 18.67 9.69 -6.39
C SER A 32 17.78 9.85 -5.16
N ILE A 33 17.36 8.77 -4.53
CA ILE A 33 16.56 8.82 -3.29
C ILE A 33 17.38 9.44 -2.15
N GLN A 34 18.65 9.06 -1.98
CA GLN A 34 19.51 9.64 -0.95
C GLN A 34 19.75 11.14 -1.18
N GLU A 35 19.93 11.56 -2.43
CA GLU A 35 20.10 12.98 -2.77
C GLU A 35 18.80 13.77 -2.57
N ALA A 36 17.64 13.20 -2.91
CA ALA A 36 16.34 13.81 -2.62
C ALA A 36 16.17 14.04 -1.12
N LYS A 37 16.49 13.04 -0.30
CA LYS A 37 16.45 13.14 1.16
C LYS A 37 17.38 14.25 1.68
N LYS A 38 18.59 14.33 1.17
CA LYS A 38 19.56 15.39 1.53
C LYS A 38 19.07 16.79 1.16
N SER A 39 18.31 16.91 0.08
CA SER A 39 17.74 18.20 -0.36
C SER A 39 16.58 18.67 0.53
N GLY A 40 16.14 17.85 1.48
CA GLY A 40 15.02 18.10 2.38
C GLY A 40 13.67 17.59 1.86
N ALA A 41 13.62 16.91 0.72
CA ALA A 41 12.42 16.27 0.25
C ALA A 41 12.10 15.00 1.07
N LYS A 42 10.82 14.76 1.31
CA LYS A 42 10.34 13.52 1.92
C LYS A 42 10.17 12.45 0.85
N VAL A 43 10.75 11.28 1.08
CA VAL A 43 10.54 10.10 0.23
C VAL A 43 9.69 9.11 1.00
N VAL A 44 8.54 8.72 0.46
CA VAL A 44 7.53 7.90 1.14
C VAL A 44 7.25 6.68 0.26
N LEU A 45 7.37 5.49 0.83
CA LEU A 45 6.90 4.27 0.14
C LEU A 45 5.40 4.12 0.36
N SER A 46 4.68 3.77 -0.70
CA SER A 46 3.23 3.57 -0.71
C SER A 46 2.91 2.18 -1.23
N THR A 47 2.40 1.30 -0.36
CA THR A 47 2.34 -0.13 -0.62
C THR A 47 1.04 -0.78 -0.13
N GLY A 48 0.71 -1.94 -0.71
CA GLY A 48 -0.32 -2.83 -0.18
C GLY A 48 0.12 -3.65 1.03
N ARG A 49 1.42 -3.64 1.35
CA ARG A 49 2.00 -4.43 2.44
C ARG A 49 1.81 -3.77 3.80
N PRO A 50 1.86 -4.54 4.92
CA PRO A 50 2.03 -4.00 6.27
C PRO A 50 3.46 -3.48 6.47
N LEU A 51 3.69 -2.68 7.52
CA LEU A 51 5.01 -2.14 7.82
C LEU A 51 6.10 -3.22 7.94
N PRO A 52 5.90 -4.35 8.65
CA PRO A 52 6.93 -5.39 8.70
C PRO A 52 7.33 -5.95 7.33
N GLY A 53 6.41 -5.97 6.37
CA GLY A 53 6.66 -6.44 5.01
C GLY A 53 7.47 -5.47 4.14
N VAL A 54 7.61 -4.21 4.55
CA VAL A 54 8.33 -3.18 3.82
C VAL A 54 9.57 -2.69 4.55
N THR A 55 9.73 -3.04 5.81
CA THR A 55 10.86 -2.64 6.66
C THR A 55 12.24 -2.93 6.02
N PRO A 56 12.50 -4.08 5.40
CA PRO A 56 13.79 -4.31 4.74
C PRO A 56 14.12 -3.28 3.66
N LEU A 57 13.14 -2.85 2.88
CA LEU A 57 13.33 -1.82 1.84
C LEU A 57 13.55 -0.43 2.45
N LEU A 58 12.80 -0.11 3.51
CA LEU A 58 12.99 1.16 4.23
C LEU A 58 14.39 1.25 4.84
N ASP A 59 14.89 0.16 5.42
CA ASP A 59 16.24 0.08 5.98
C ASP A 59 17.29 0.22 4.88
N GLU A 60 17.13 -0.48 3.77
CA GLU A 60 18.05 -0.39 2.61
C GLU A 60 18.14 1.04 2.07
N LEU A 61 17.03 1.76 2.03
CA LEU A 61 16.95 3.13 1.53
C LEU A 61 17.26 4.21 2.58
N ASN A 62 17.59 3.84 3.82
CA ASN A 62 17.76 4.78 4.94
C ASN A 62 16.50 5.66 5.16
N LEU A 63 15.32 5.09 4.99
CA LEU A 63 14.03 5.74 5.23
C LEU A 63 13.42 5.29 6.57
N ASN A 64 14.23 5.29 7.61
CA ASN A 64 13.90 4.77 8.94
C ASN A 64 14.31 5.70 10.09
N ASP A 65 14.52 6.97 9.78
CA ASP A 65 14.81 8.01 10.77
C ASP A 65 13.52 8.64 11.32
N ASP A 66 13.68 9.49 12.33
CA ASP A 66 12.59 10.34 12.81
C ASP A 66 12.07 11.21 11.66
N GLY A 67 10.77 11.26 11.47
CA GLY A 67 10.15 12.02 10.37
C GLY A 67 10.15 11.32 9.03
N ASP A 68 10.46 10.02 8.97
CA ASP A 68 10.21 9.18 7.81
C ASP A 68 8.86 8.45 7.96
N TYR A 69 8.10 8.39 6.88
CA TYR A 69 6.72 7.89 6.86
C TYR A 69 6.52 6.82 5.80
N VAL A 70 5.50 6.01 6.00
CA VAL A 70 5.11 4.94 5.06
C VAL A 70 3.59 4.87 4.96
N ILE A 71 3.10 4.58 3.76
CA ILE A 71 1.69 4.28 3.49
C ILE A 71 1.57 2.77 3.30
N CYS A 72 0.79 2.13 4.18
CA CYS A 72 0.58 0.68 4.21
C CYS A 72 -0.86 0.30 3.86
N PHE A 73 -1.08 -0.97 3.56
CA PHE A 73 -2.41 -1.53 3.26
C PHE A 73 -3.19 -0.72 2.22
N ASN A 74 -2.51 -0.32 1.13
CA ASN A 74 -3.11 0.48 0.05
C ASN A 74 -3.77 1.78 0.53
N GLY A 75 -3.26 2.37 1.59
CA GLY A 75 -3.75 3.64 2.13
C GLY A 75 -4.63 3.50 3.37
N ALA A 76 -4.93 2.28 3.84
CA ALA A 76 -5.67 2.11 5.09
C ALA A 76 -4.89 2.63 6.30
N VAL A 77 -3.55 2.60 6.27
CA VAL A 77 -2.70 3.03 7.37
C VAL A 77 -1.58 3.92 6.87
N VAL A 78 -1.36 5.04 7.55
CA VAL A 78 -0.18 5.90 7.41
C VAL A 78 0.57 5.86 8.74
N GLN A 79 1.85 5.54 8.72
CA GLN A 79 2.67 5.39 9.92
C GLN A 79 3.98 6.17 9.81
N GLU A 80 4.49 6.64 10.95
CA GLU A 80 5.91 6.99 11.09
C GLU A 80 6.71 5.69 11.21
N VAL A 81 7.79 5.58 10.44
CA VAL A 81 8.55 4.32 10.32
C VAL A 81 9.20 3.94 11.64
N LYS A 82 9.98 4.84 12.24
CA LYS A 82 10.79 4.55 13.44
C LYS A 82 9.95 4.32 14.69
N SER A 83 9.03 5.23 14.98
CA SER A 83 8.15 5.12 16.16
C SER A 83 7.01 4.13 15.98
N LYS A 84 6.69 3.78 14.74
CA LYS A 84 5.50 2.99 14.34
C LYS A 84 4.18 3.69 14.69
N LYS A 85 4.21 4.98 15.02
CA LYS A 85 3.02 5.75 15.35
C LYS A 85 2.09 5.82 14.12
N ILE A 86 0.84 5.49 14.33
CA ILE A 86 -0.20 5.60 13.30
C ILE A 86 -0.67 7.05 13.23
N LEU A 87 -0.55 7.67 12.06
CA LEU A 87 -0.98 9.04 11.80
C LEU A 87 -2.38 9.10 11.22
N SER A 88 -2.75 8.10 10.43
CA SER A 88 -4.06 7.96 9.81
C SER A 88 -4.40 6.49 9.67
N ASN A 89 -5.66 6.17 9.93
CA ASN A 89 -6.19 4.82 9.85
C ASN A 89 -7.63 4.88 9.32
N ILE A 90 -7.85 4.26 8.17
CA ILE A 90 -9.18 4.10 7.57
C ILE A 90 -9.53 2.63 7.70
N GLU A 91 -10.01 2.26 8.87
CA GLU A 91 -10.26 0.88 9.27
C GLU A 91 -11.68 0.43 8.96
N MET A 92 -11.85 -0.88 9.08
CA MET A 92 -13.14 -1.56 9.10
C MET A 92 -13.54 -1.80 10.57
N CYS A 93 -14.72 -2.36 10.81
CA CYS A 93 -15.21 -2.65 12.16
C CYS A 93 -15.59 -4.13 12.31
N HIS A 94 -15.96 -4.52 13.52
CA HIS A 94 -16.39 -5.88 13.82
C HIS A 94 -17.57 -6.34 12.96
N ASP A 95 -18.54 -5.46 12.67
CA ASP A 95 -19.67 -5.82 11.81
C ASP A 95 -19.23 -6.19 10.39
N ASP A 96 -18.19 -5.52 9.88
CA ASP A 96 -17.60 -5.86 8.59
C ASP A 96 -16.98 -7.25 8.62
N PHE A 97 -16.27 -7.58 9.71
CA PHE A 97 -15.72 -8.93 9.89
C PHE A 97 -16.84 -9.97 9.92
N VAL A 98 -17.92 -9.76 10.68
CA VAL A 98 -19.03 -10.71 10.74
C VAL A 98 -19.63 -10.95 9.36
N LEU A 99 -19.84 -9.90 8.58
CA LEU A 99 -20.40 -9.99 7.25
C LEU A 99 -19.49 -10.79 6.30
N ILE A 100 -18.19 -10.46 6.27
CA ILE A 100 -17.23 -11.13 5.38
C ILE A 100 -16.96 -12.57 5.82
N ASN A 101 -16.89 -12.82 7.13
CA ASN A 101 -16.73 -14.16 7.69
C ASN A 101 -17.93 -15.06 7.34
N ASN A 102 -19.14 -14.53 7.39
CA ASN A 102 -20.34 -15.26 6.98
C ASN A 102 -20.31 -15.60 5.49
N LEU A 103 -19.91 -14.65 4.64
CA LEU A 103 -19.71 -14.90 3.21
C LEU A 103 -18.71 -16.02 2.96
N ALA A 104 -17.61 -16.01 3.68
CA ALA A 104 -16.58 -17.05 3.60
C ALA A 104 -17.11 -18.42 4.04
N LYS A 105 -17.85 -18.49 5.16
CA LYS A 105 -18.45 -19.73 5.66
C LYS A 105 -19.48 -20.32 4.68
N GLU A 106 -20.32 -19.50 4.10
CA GLU A 106 -21.31 -19.92 3.10
C GLU A 106 -20.69 -20.54 1.86
N ASN A 107 -19.45 -20.18 1.56
CA ASN A 107 -18.67 -20.68 0.41
C ASN A 107 -17.59 -21.71 0.82
N ASN A 108 -17.58 -22.16 2.05
CA ASN A 108 -16.60 -23.12 2.59
C ASN A 108 -15.13 -22.66 2.38
N THR A 109 -14.88 -21.40 2.60
CA THR A 109 -13.55 -20.79 2.49
C THR A 109 -13.06 -20.27 3.83
N HIS A 110 -11.83 -19.78 3.88
CA HIS A 110 -11.17 -19.30 5.09
C HIS A 110 -11.04 -17.78 5.08
N VAL A 111 -10.90 -17.22 6.27
CA VAL A 111 -10.72 -15.77 6.48
C VAL A 111 -9.48 -15.53 7.34
N HIS A 112 -8.75 -14.46 7.07
CA HIS A 112 -7.89 -13.85 8.06
C HIS A 112 -8.03 -12.32 8.06
N ILE A 113 -7.71 -11.72 9.21
CA ILE A 113 -7.76 -10.29 9.44
C ILE A 113 -6.33 -9.75 9.47
N ASN A 114 -6.05 -8.72 8.69
CA ASN A 114 -4.80 -7.98 8.78
C ASN A 114 -4.95 -6.83 9.78
N THR A 115 -4.10 -6.84 10.80
CA THR A 115 -3.88 -5.71 11.70
C THR A 115 -2.51 -5.09 11.41
N PRO A 116 -2.15 -3.94 12.01
CA PRO A 116 -0.82 -3.39 11.81
C PRO A 116 0.32 -4.31 12.23
N THR A 117 0.08 -5.27 13.12
CA THR A 117 1.12 -6.08 13.77
C THR A 117 1.00 -7.59 13.55
N ASN A 118 -0.17 -8.10 13.14
CA ASN A 118 -0.36 -9.55 12.97
C ASN A 118 -1.49 -9.90 12.00
N LEU A 119 -1.58 -11.20 11.69
CA LEU A 119 -2.72 -11.82 11.01
C LEU A 119 -3.55 -12.56 12.05
N ILE A 120 -4.81 -12.20 12.20
CA ILE A 120 -5.73 -12.89 13.11
C ILE A 120 -6.55 -13.88 12.31
N ILE A 121 -6.59 -15.14 12.78
CA ILE A 121 -7.43 -16.19 12.23
C ILE A 121 -8.47 -16.63 13.25
N PRO A 122 -9.74 -16.87 12.85
CA PRO A 122 -10.78 -17.39 13.76
C PRO A 122 -10.72 -18.90 13.96
N GLU A 123 -9.68 -19.53 13.46
CA GLU A 123 -9.46 -20.99 13.49
C GLU A 123 -8.26 -21.33 14.37
N GLU A 124 -8.19 -22.60 14.83
CA GLU A 124 -7.06 -23.05 15.63
C GLU A 124 -5.77 -23.20 14.84
N THR A 125 -5.89 -23.59 13.55
CA THR A 125 -4.76 -23.85 12.68
C THR A 125 -4.82 -23.01 11.42
N PRO A 126 -3.74 -22.31 11.04
CA PRO A 126 -3.71 -21.54 9.81
C PRO A 126 -3.68 -22.44 8.58
N ASN A 127 -4.31 -22.00 7.50
CA ASN A 127 -4.16 -22.62 6.19
C ASN A 127 -2.84 -22.20 5.52
N LYS A 128 -2.47 -22.91 4.44
CA LYS A 128 -1.20 -22.66 3.73
C LYS A 128 -1.07 -21.25 3.15
N TYR A 129 -2.17 -20.60 2.78
CA TYR A 129 -2.16 -19.26 2.19
C TYR A 129 -1.97 -18.17 3.25
N THR A 130 -2.54 -18.34 4.43
CA THR A 130 -2.25 -17.47 5.58
C THR A 130 -0.78 -17.57 5.96
N ILE A 131 -0.23 -18.79 6.01
CA ILE A 131 1.19 -19.03 6.26
C ILE A 131 2.06 -18.33 5.20
N HIS A 132 1.66 -18.42 3.93
CA HIS A 132 2.36 -17.75 2.83
C HIS A 132 2.42 -16.23 3.03
N GLU A 133 1.30 -15.59 3.34
CA GLU A 133 1.27 -14.14 3.60
C GLU A 133 2.09 -13.75 4.84
N SER A 134 1.98 -14.53 5.92
CA SER A 134 2.78 -14.35 7.13
C SER A 134 4.27 -14.37 6.82
N THR A 135 4.72 -15.33 6.06
CA THR A 135 6.13 -15.47 5.66
C THR A 135 6.57 -14.32 4.74
N LEU A 136 5.75 -14.00 3.74
CA LEU A 136 6.05 -12.93 2.77
C LEU A 136 6.21 -11.57 3.44
N ASN A 137 5.37 -11.26 4.41
CA ASN A 137 5.33 -9.95 5.07
C ASN A 137 6.02 -9.94 6.44
N ASN A 138 6.63 -11.06 6.87
CA ASN A 138 7.26 -11.18 8.17
C ASN A 138 6.33 -10.72 9.32
N ILE A 139 5.12 -11.24 9.33
CA ILE A 139 4.06 -10.88 10.27
C ILE A 139 3.51 -12.14 10.95
N ASP A 140 3.34 -12.09 12.27
CA ASP A 140 2.91 -13.25 13.06
C ASP A 140 1.43 -13.57 12.88
N ILE A 141 1.10 -14.85 12.97
CA ILE A 141 -0.28 -15.35 12.98
C ILE A 141 -0.75 -15.50 14.42
N VAL A 142 -1.93 -14.95 14.71
CA VAL A 142 -2.60 -15.09 16.02
C VAL A 142 -3.92 -15.81 15.82
N SER A 143 -4.09 -16.95 16.47
CA SER A 143 -5.38 -17.63 16.54
C SER A 143 -6.23 -16.99 17.64
N MET A 144 -7.46 -16.63 17.32
CA MET A 144 -8.40 -16.01 18.24
C MET A 144 -9.78 -16.59 18.00
N LYS A 145 -10.49 -16.97 19.06
CA LYS A 145 -11.87 -17.43 18.93
C LYS A 145 -12.74 -16.33 18.32
N GLU A 146 -13.66 -16.71 17.45
CA GLU A 146 -14.53 -15.76 16.76
C GLU A 146 -15.28 -14.84 17.74
N GLU A 147 -15.71 -15.37 18.89
CA GLU A 147 -16.39 -14.62 19.96
C GLU A 147 -15.50 -13.57 20.65
N ASP A 148 -14.18 -13.70 20.56
CA ASP A 148 -13.21 -12.77 21.15
C ASP A 148 -12.76 -11.69 20.16
N ILE A 149 -13.14 -11.81 18.89
CA ILE A 149 -12.87 -10.81 17.85
C ILE A 149 -13.90 -9.68 18.00
N ASN A 150 -13.43 -8.47 18.33
CA ASN A 150 -14.27 -7.30 18.61
C ASN A 150 -13.61 -6.01 18.13
N ASP A 151 -14.24 -4.87 18.39
CA ASP A 151 -13.78 -3.54 17.94
C ASP A 151 -12.51 -3.01 18.65
N ASP A 152 -11.93 -3.75 19.61
CA ASP A 152 -10.60 -3.42 20.14
C ASP A 152 -9.49 -3.76 19.13
N ILE A 153 -9.81 -4.56 18.10
CA ILE A 153 -8.91 -4.92 17.02
C ILE A 153 -8.95 -3.82 15.96
N THR A 154 -7.77 -3.44 15.45
CA THR A 154 -7.65 -2.56 14.30
C THR A 154 -7.73 -3.38 13.01
N PHE A 155 -8.90 -3.35 12.37
CA PHE A 155 -9.15 -4.06 11.10
C PHE A 155 -8.63 -3.24 9.92
N CYS A 156 -7.39 -3.47 9.51
CA CYS A 156 -6.84 -2.78 8.33
C CYS A 156 -7.40 -3.34 7.03
N LYS A 157 -7.54 -4.66 6.98
CA LYS A 157 -7.99 -5.39 5.81
C LYS A 157 -8.51 -6.75 6.27
N ILE A 158 -9.55 -7.26 5.60
CA ILE A 158 -10.08 -8.60 5.84
C ILE A 158 -9.97 -9.37 4.54
N MET A 159 -9.46 -10.60 4.58
CA MET A 159 -9.22 -11.41 3.39
C MET A 159 -9.97 -12.73 3.45
N ILE A 160 -10.58 -13.09 2.32
CA ILE A 160 -11.03 -14.46 2.06
C ILE A 160 -9.92 -15.14 1.26
N ILE A 161 -9.49 -16.29 1.73
CA ILE A 161 -8.33 -17.00 1.19
C ILE A 161 -8.66 -18.47 1.02
N ASP A 162 -8.38 -19.01 -0.15
CA ASP A 162 -8.56 -20.43 -0.46
C ASP A 162 -7.95 -20.77 -1.82
N GLU A 163 -8.15 -22.01 -2.26
CA GLU A 163 -7.80 -22.44 -3.60
C GLU A 163 -8.44 -21.52 -4.65
N PRO A 164 -7.75 -21.21 -5.78
CA PRO A 164 -8.24 -20.29 -6.79
C PRO A 164 -9.64 -20.57 -7.30
N GLU A 165 -10.00 -21.83 -7.48
CA GLU A 165 -11.32 -22.26 -7.97
C GLU A 165 -12.42 -21.92 -6.96
N LYS A 166 -12.16 -22.05 -5.67
CA LYS A 166 -13.10 -21.65 -4.62
C LYS A 166 -13.29 -20.15 -4.56
N LEU A 167 -12.22 -19.36 -4.76
CA LEU A 167 -12.35 -17.91 -4.82
C LEU A 167 -13.15 -17.43 -6.03
N GLU A 168 -13.08 -18.11 -7.18
CA GLU A 168 -13.98 -17.84 -8.31
C GLU A 168 -15.45 -17.93 -7.88
N GLU A 169 -15.81 -19.00 -7.15
CA GLU A 169 -17.18 -19.20 -6.65
C GLU A 169 -17.57 -18.11 -5.66
N VAL A 170 -16.68 -17.71 -4.75
CA VAL A 170 -16.94 -16.60 -3.82
C VAL A 170 -17.22 -15.32 -4.57
N ILE A 171 -16.40 -14.99 -5.57
CA ILE A 171 -16.53 -13.75 -6.35
C ILE A 171 -17.88 -13.72 -7.08
N GLU A 172 -18.32 -14.84 -7.65
CA GLU A 172 -19.63 -14.94 -8.29
C GLU A 172 -20.79 -14.76 -7.30
N ASN A 173 -20.60 -15.14 -6.04
CA ASN A 173 -21.61 -15.08 -4.98
C ASN A 173 -21.56 -13.79 -4.14
N ILE A 174 -20.63 -12.86 -4.40
CA ILE A 174 -20.60 -11.58 -3.68
C ILE A 174 -21.86 -10.79 -4.00
N PRO A 175 -22.68 -10.40 -2.99
CA PRO A 175 -23.78 -9.48 -3.18
C PRO A 175 -23.31 -8.17 -3.81
N LYS A 176 -24.05 -7.67 -4.80
CA LYS A 176 -23.63 -6.47 -5.56
C LYS A 176 -23.44 -5.22 -4.70
N ASP A 177 -24.22 -5.08 -3.64
CA ASP A 177 -24.12 -3.96 -2.70
C ASP A 177 -22.79 -3.94 -1.94
N LEU A 178 -22.09 -5.07 -1.79
CA LEU A 178 -20.79 -5.10 -1.16
C LEU A 178 -19.70 -4.38 -1.97
N PHE A 179 -19.83 -4.33 -3.31
CA PHE A 179 -18.92 -3.56 -4.16
C PHE A 179 -19.08 -2.04 -3.97
N ASP A 180 -20.23 -1.60 -3.49
CA ASP A 180 -20.46 -0.21 -3.13
C ASP A 180 -19.97 0.10 -1.71
N LYS A 181 -19.93 -0.91 -0.84
CA LYS A 181 -19.55 -0.79 0.57
C LYS A 181 -18.05 -0.94 0.81
N TYR A 182 -17.38 -1.75 0.01
CA TYR A 182 -15.95 -2.07 0.17
C TYR A 182 -15.19 -1.85 -1.13
N THR A 183 -13.89 -1.61 -0.99
CA THR A 183 -12.93 -1.86 -2.05
C THR A 183 -12.59 -3.33 -2.01
N ILE A 184 -12.89 -4.06 -3.09
CA ILE A 184 -12.67 -5.51 -3.19
C ILE A 184 -11.65 -5.75 -4.29
N VAL A 185 -10.54 -6.41 -3.95
CA VAL A 185 -9.40 -6.64 -4.85
C VAL A 185 -8.95 -8.09 -4.77
N ARG A 186 -8.75 -8.72 -5.92
CA ARG A 186 -8.08 -10.02 -6.00
C ARG A 186 -6.59 -9.79 -6.23
N SER A 187 -5.81 -9.80 -5.15
CA SER A 187 -4.36 -9.48 -5.19
C SER A 187 -3.49 -10.66 -5.63
N ALA A 188 -4.00 -11.87 -5.50
CA ALA A 188 -3.41 -13.10 -6.00
C ALA A 188 -4.53 -14.09 -6.33
N PRO A 189 -4.29 -15.16 -7.09
CA PRO A 189 -5.33 -16.14 -7.39
C PRO A 189 -6.04 -16.72 -6.16
N PHE A 190 -5.36 -16.75 -5.03
CA PHE A 190 -5.82 -17.30 -3.75
C PHE A 190 -6.12 -16.24 -2.67
N PHE A 191 -6.03 -14.95 -3.00
CA PHE A 191 -6.28 -13.81 -2.10
C PHE A 191 -7.39 -12.91 -2.61
N LEU A 192 -8.47 -12.79 -1.84
CA LEU A 192 -9.53 -11.81 -2.07
C LEU A 192 -9.57 -10.83 -0.90
N GLU A 193 -9.24 -9.58 -1.15
CA GLU A 193 -9.08 -8.55 -0.14
C GLU A 193 -10.29 -7.63 -0.08
N PHE A 194 -10.71 -7.33 1.16
CA PHE A 194 -11.76 -6.35 1.46
C PHE A 194 -11.15 -5.23 2.29
N LEU A 195 -11.28 -4.00 1.80
CA LEU A 195 -10.82 -2.79 2.49
C LEU A 195 -11.99 -1.82 2.64
N ASN A 196 -11.85 -0.88 3.57
CA ASN A 196 -12.78 0.23 3.64
C ASN A 196 -12.83 0.95 2.28
N LYS A 197 -14.01 1.32 1.83
CA LYS A 197 -14.22 1.99 0.53
C LYS A 197 -13.36 3.25 0.35
N ASN A 198 -13.10 3.95 1.44
CA ASN A 198 -12.33 5.20 1.45
C ASN A 198 -10.82 4.99 1.62
N ALA A 199 -10.37 3.76 1.82
CA ALA A 199 -8.95 3.42 1.90
C ALA A 199 -8.35 3.30 0.50
N ASN A 200 -7.54 4.27 0.11
CA ASN A 200 -6.73 4.22 -1.09
C ASN A 200 -5.44 5.03 -0.91
N LYS A 201 -4.48 4.83 -1.78
CA LYS A 201 -3.17 5.50 -1.69
C LYS A 201 -3.28 7.02 -1.82
N GLY A 202 -4.30 7.54 -2.51
CA GLY A 202 -4.53 8.98 -2.68
C GLY A 202 -5.02 9.65 -1.41
N THR A 203 -6.04 9.10 -0.76
CA THR A 203 -6.54 9.63 0.52
C THR A 203 -5.47 9.54 1.62
N ALA A 204 -4.65 8.51 1.60
CA ALA A 204 -3.51 8.37 2.52
C ALA A 204 -2.44 9.43 2.26
N LEU A 205 -2.10 9.70 1.00
CA LEU A 205 -1.17 10.76 0.64
C LEU A 205 -1.65 12.13 1.12
N GLU A 206 -2.92 12.43 0.90
CA GLU A 206 -3.53 13.67 1.38
C GLU A 206 -3.47 13.78 2.90
N ALA A 207 -3.85 12.72 3.62
CA ALA A 207 -3.79 12.69 5.09
C ALA A 207 -2.35 12.90 5.61
N LEU A 208 -1.36 12.28 4.99
CA LEU A 208 0.04 12.47 5.32
C LEU A 208 0.48 13.90 5.09
N CYS A 209 0.22 14.44 3.91
CA CYS A 209 0.57 15.82 3.57
C CYS A 209 -0.04 16.83 4.55
N ASN A 210 -1.30 16.65 4.92
CA ASN A 210 -1.97 17.50 5.91
C ASN A 210 -1.29 17.41 7.29
N THR A 211 -0.91 16.20 7.71
CA THR A 211 -0.29 15.97 9.03
C THR A 211 1.09 16.61 9.12
N ILE A 212 1.89 16.56 8.07
CA ILE A 212 3.27 17.09 8.07
C ILE A 212 3.39 18.49 7.44
N ASN A 213 2.25 19.14 7.18
CA ASN A 213 2.18 20.51 6.65
C ASN A 213 2.91 20.70 5.30
N ILE A 214 2.79 19.73 4.42
CA ILE A 214 3.22 19.85 3.02
C ILE A 214 1.96 19.99 2.16
N PRO A 215 1.84 21.08 1.37
CA PRO A 215 0.71 21.17 0.44
C PRO A 215 0.68 20.00 -0.53
N LEU A 216 -0.49 19.41 -0.74
CA LEU A 216 -0.65 18.28 -1.67
C LEU A 216 -0.16 18.65 -3.09
N SER A 217 -0.30 19.90 -3.49
CA SER A 217 0.22 20.45 -4.76
C SER A 217 1.75 20.37 -4.89
N LYS A 218 2.47 20.18 -3.78
CA LYS A 218 3.93 20.01 -3.74
C LYS A 218 4.36 18.57 -3.58
N SER A 219 3.46 17.63 -3.81
CA SER A 219 3.73 16.19 -3.81
C SER A 219 3.84 15.65 -5.23
N ILE A 220 4.67 14.62 -5.35
CA ILE A 220 4.78 13.75 -6.53
C ILE A 220 4.30 12.37 -6.11
N ALA A 221 3.55 11.69 -6.97
CA ALA A 221 3.22 10.27 -6.79
C ALA A 221 3.63 9.51 -8.04
N VAL A 222 4.32 8.39 -7.86
CA VAL A 222 4.83 7.55 -8.95
C VAL A 222 4.30 6.13 -8.78
N GLY A 223 3.72 5.59 -9.85
CA GLY A 223 3.17 4.24 -9.83
C GLY A 223 2.99 3.64 -11.22
N ASP A 224 2.48 2.41 -11.27
CA ASP A 224 2.35 1.64 -12.51
C ASP A 224 1.03 0.85 -12.63
N GLU A 225 0.34 0.59 -11.52
CA GLU A 225 -0.86 -0.25 -11.46
C GLU A 225 -2.12 0.49 -11.01
N GLU A 226 -3.26 -0.18 -11.12
CA GLU A 226 -4.58 0.42 -10.82
C GLU A 226 -4.69 0.92 -9.38
N ASN A 227 -4.04 0.25 -8.41
CA ASN A 227 -4.04 0.68 -7.02
C ASN A 227 -3.28 2.00 -6.79
N ASP A 228 -2.55 2.50 -7.78
CA ASP A 228 -1.84 3.77 -7.74
C ASP A 228 -2.66 4.94 -8.30
N GLN A 229 -3.78 4.67 -8.97
CA GLN A 229 -4.55 5.68 -9.70
C GLN A 229 -4.96 6.87 -8.83
N HIS A 230 -5.40 6.63 -7.61
CA HIS A 230 -5.87 7.71 -6.74
C HIS A 230 -4.73 8.64 -6.30
N MET A 231 -3.56 8.10 -5.93
CA MET A 231 -2.43 8.97 -5.57
C MET A 231 -1.88 9.72 -6.79
N ILE A 232 -1.87 9.10 -7.97
CA ILE A 232 -1.43 9.75 -9.21
C ILE A 232 -2.37 10.90 -9.59
N LYS A 233 -3.68 10.72 -9.42
CA LYS A 233 -4.66 11.78 -9.68
C LYS A 233 -4.61 12.91 -8.67
N MET A 234 -4.36 12.60 -7.39
CA MET A 234 -4.45 13.56 -6.29
C MET A 234 -3.17 14.36 -6.06
N ALA A 235 -2.00 13.80 -6.34
CA ALA A 235 -0.72 14.47 -6.16
C ALA A 235 -0.61 15.72 -7.03
N GLY A 236 0.23 16.66 -6.62
CA GLY A 236 0.56 17.84 -7.43
C GLY A 236 1.17 17.45 -8.79
N LEU A 237 1.95 16.37 -8.83
CA LEU A 237 2.45 15.76 -10.06
C LEU A 237 2.24 14.25 -9.98
N GLY A 238 1.33 13.74 -10.78
CA GLY A 238 1.12 12.30 -10.97
C GLY A 238 2.00 11.76 -12.08
N VAL A 239 2.79 10.74 -11.78
CA VAL A 239 3.75 10.14 -12.71
C VAL A 239 3.43 8.66 -12.92
N ALA A 240 3.32 8.25 -14.17
CA ALA A 240 3.27 6.85 -14.57
C ALA A 240 4.66 6.36 -14.98
N MET A 241 4.99 5.15 -14.53
CA MET A 241 6.18 4.45 -15.04
C MET A 241 6.02 4.13 -16.52
N GLY A 242 7.15 4.02 -17.25
CA GLY A 242 7.14 3.62 -18.66
C GLY A 242 6.53 2.23 -18.88
N ASN A 243 6.63 1.35 -17.90
CA ASN A 243 6.01 0.01 -17.88
C ASN A 243 4.59 -0.01 -17.29
N ALA A 244 4.01 1.15 -16.96
CA ALA A 244 2.67 1.23 -16.38
C ALA A 244 1.58 0.78 -17.36
N ARG A 245 0.42 0.41 -16.82
CA ARG A 245 -0.78 0.19 -17.62
C ARG A 245 -1.16 1.43 -18.41
N ASP A 246 -1.75 1.26 -19.57
CA ASP A 246 -2.19 2.39 -20.42
C ASP A 246 -3.17 3.29 -19.66
N SER A 247 -4.10 2.71 -18.88
CA SER A 247 -5.04 3.47 -18.05
C SER A 247 -4.36 4.40 -17.03
N ILE A 248 -3.20 4.00 -16.51
CA ILE A 248 -2.41 4.81 -15.58
C ILE A 248 -1.63 5.90 -16.33
N LYS A 249 -1.08 5.59 -17.49
CA LYS A 249 -0.41 6.60 -18.33
C LYS A 249 -1.38 7.70 -18.77
N GLU A 250 -2.63 7.35 -19.08
CA GLU A 250 -3.66 8.30 -19.51
C GLU A 250 -4.03 9.34 -18.46
N ILE A 251 -4.02 8.96 -17.17
CA ILE A 251 -4.35 9.87 -16.07
C ILE A 251 -3.17 10.64 -15.50
N ALA A 252 -1.95 10.24 -15.83
CA ALA A 252 -0.73 10.84 -15.32
C ALA A 252 -0.43 12.19 -15.99
N ASN A 253 0.21 13.09 -15.24
CA ASN A 253 0.74 14.35 -15.78
C ASN A 253 2.04 14.14 -16.56
N TYR A 254 2.78 13.09 -16.22
CA TYR A 254 4.08 12.79 -16.80
C TYR A 254 4.29 11.28 -16.86
N VAL A 255 4.92 10.80 -17.91
CA VAL A 255 5.34 9.40 -18.06
C VAL A 255 6.85 9.34 -18.07
N THR A 256 7.44 8.66 -17.10
CA THR A 256 8.89 8.47 -16.99
C THR A 256 9.35 7.20 -17.71
N CYS A 257 10.62 6.88 -17.62
CA CYS A 257 11.19 5.62 -18.12
C CYS A 257 10.65 4.42 -17.34
N SER A 258 10.93 3.21 -17.83
CA SER A 258 10.53 1.99 -17.12
C SER A 258 11.32 1.79 -15.81
N ASN A 259 10.85 0.86 -14.99
CA ASN A 259 11.56 0.45 -13.77
C ASN A 259 12.91 -0.24 -14.06
N ASN A 260 13.12 -0.75 -15.27
CA ASN A 260 14.40 -1.28 -15.71
C ASN A 260 15.33 -0.20 -16.28
N GLU A 261 14.84 1.00 -16.46
CA GLU A 261 15.55 2.15 -17.04
C GLU A 261 15.65 3.31 -16.04
N HIS A 262 15.58 3.02 -14.76
CA HIS A 262 15.73 3.99 -13.67
C HIS A 262 14.69 5.11 -13.68
N GLY A 263 13.42 4.78 -13.99
CA GLY A 263 12.34 5.77 -14.11
C GLY A 263 12.15 6.64 -12.89
N VAL A 264 12.26 6.08 -11.68
CA VAL A 264 12.17 6.82 -10.41
C VAL A 264 13.32 7.83 -10.28
N ALA A 265 14.55 7.44 -10.61
CA ALA A 265 15.71 8.33 -10.60
C ALA A 265 15.52 9.52 -11.55
N LYS A 266 14.98 9.27 -12.73
CA LYS A 266 14.67 10.32 -13.71
C LYS A 266 13.68 11.35 -13.19
N VAL A 267 12.64 10.91 -12.49
CA VAL A 267 11.64 11.80 -11.87
C VAL A 267 12.30 12.67 -10.79
N ILE A 268 13.07 12.06 -9.91
CA ILE A 268 13.76 12.76 -8.82
C ILE A 268 14.72 13.80 -9.39
N ASP A 269 15.54 13.40 -10.35
CA ASP A 269 16.52 14.30 -10.97
C ASP A 269 15.84 15.49 -11.61
N LYS A 270 14.76 15.28 -12.38
CA LYS A 270 14.08 16.32 -13.12
C LYS A 270 13.28 17.25 -12.20
N PHE A 271 12.49 16.72 -11.28
CA PHE A 271 11.47 17.50 -10.56
C PHE A 271 11.86 17.88 -9.14
N ILE A 272 12.81 17.19 -8.52
CA ILE A 272 13.28 17.49 -7.15
C ILE A 272 14.66 18.13 -7.18
N LEU A 273 15.59 17.56 -7.95
CA LEU A 273 16.98 18.02 -8.00
C LEU A 273 17.22 19.03 -9.12
N ASN A 274 16.29 19.18 -10.05
CA ASN A 274 16.34 20.14 -11.18
C ASN A 274 17.59 20.01 -12.05
N ARG A 275 17.92 18.75 -12.46
CA ARG A 275 19.08 18.44 -13.30
C ARG A 275 18.79 17.46 -14.43
#